data_1d81808176915840c36b853274f9f8d1
#
_entry.id   1d81808176915840c36b853274f9f8d1
#
_cell.length_a   1.000
_cell.length_b   1.000
_cell.length_c   1.000
_cell.angle_alpha   90.00
_cell.angle_beta   90.00
_cell.angle_gamma   90.00
#
_symmetry.space_group_name_H-M   'P 1'
#
loop_
_entity.id
_entity.type
_entity.pdbx_description
1 polymer ?
#
loop_
_entity_poly.entity_id
_entity_poly.type
_entity_poly.pdbx_seq_one_letter_code
_entity_poly.pdbx_strand_id
1 'polypeptide(L)'
;MRRMPAWFAFLLILFSNSNLWSQEKPQSIPKAPPRAEGEGPFTRLILRGATLIDGTGAPPIGPVDIVIEQNRIGNIRSVGFPGVSINPESRPAAQPGDKEIDVEGMFVLPGFIDMHGHIGGVEQGTPAEYVFKLWLGHGITTIRDPGSGNGLDWMLEHKDKSLRNEITAPRIEAYVYFGQGHDGPIATPAAARKWVAEVARKGVDGLKIFALSPELMAAALDEAKKQGLRTASHHAQLSVARMNALQTARLGLTTMEHWYGLPEALFTDRTVQDFPLDYNYNDEHHRFAQAGRLWKRAAPPFSERWNAVMNELIALDFTIDPTLTIYEANRDFMRVRRDEWHDEYTLPSLWEFFRPNRQAHGSHWFNWTTEDEIEWKNNYRLWMTFLNEYKNRGGRVTCGSDAGYMYKIYGFGYIRELELLQEAGFHPLEVIRSATLKGAEALSLADQIGTVEVGKLADLVIVEENPLQNFKVLYGTGAIKVNESNEVVRVGGVKYTIKDGIIYDAKKLLDDVRRMVREAKEKAGVTQLLQLSTSPN
;
A
#
# COMPACT_ATOMS: atom_id res chain seq x y z
N MET A 1 35.90 -38.63 15.65
CA MET A 1 35.71 -37.17 15.62
C MET A 1 35.52 -36.71 14.18
N ARG A 2 34.30 -36.72 13.67
CA ARG A 2 33.95 -36.20 12.32
C ARG A 2 33.29 -34.88 12.51
N ARG A 3 33.86 -33.82 11.94
CA ARG A 3 33.31 -32.45 11.92
C ARG A 3 32.07 -32.44 11.02
N MET A 4 30.93 -32.04 11.56
CA MET A 4 29.73 -31.71 10.81
C MET A 4 29.94 -30.37 10.10
N PRO A 5 29.49 -30.21 8.86
CA PRO A 5 29.57 -28.91 8.17
C PRO A 5 28.50 -27.95 8.67
N ALA A 6 28.93 -26.72 8.90
CA ALA A 6 28.11 -25.58 9.28
C ALA A 6 27.27 -25.08 8.07
N TRP A 7 26.02 -25.54 7.94
CA TRP A 7 25.12 -25.15 6.85
C TRP A 7 23.78 -24.59 7.32
N PHE A 8 23.70 -23.97 8.50
CA PHE A 8 22.43 -23.44 9.03
C PHE A 8 22.48 -22.02 9.60
N ALA A 9 23.40 -21.17 9.13
CA ALA A 9 23.55 -19.81 9.62
C ALA A 9 23.27 -18.73 8.54
N PHE A 10 22.37 -18.97 7.58
CA PHE A 10 22.27 -18.07 6.41
C PHE A 10 20.92 -17.36 6.21
N LEU A 11 20.03 -17.33 7.22
CA LEU A 11 18.76 -16.60 7.09
C LEU A 11 18.71 -15.31 7.93
N LEU A 12 19.82 -14.89 8.51
CA LEU A 12 19.92 -13.65 9.31
C LEU A 12 20.90 -12.62 8.71
N ILE A 13 21.35 -12.79 7.45
CA ILE A 13 22.35 -11.92 6.82
C ILE A 13 21.71 -10.93 5.83
N LEU A 14 20.49 -10.50 6.08
CA LEU A 14 20.01 -9.26 5.44
C LEU A 14 20.36 -8.02 6.27
N PHE A 15 21.01 -8.16 7.45
CA PHE A 15 21.32 -7.03 8.33
C PHE A 15 22.69 -7.09 9.02
N SER A 16 23.69 -7.82 8.52
CA SER A 16 24.99 -7.77 9.16
C SER A 16 26.17 -8.03 8.22
N ASN A 17 26.58 -7.01 7.49
CA ASN A 17 27.96 -6.86 7.05
C ASN A 17 28.32 -5.38 6.93
N SER A 18 28.54 -4.73 8.07
CA SER A 18 29.33 -3.51 8.17
C SER A 18 30.00 -3.48 9.54
N ASN A 19 30.98 -4.37 9.73
CA ASN A 19 31.95 -4.21 10.80
C ASN A 19 33.13 -3.42 10.25
N LEU A 20 33.09 -2.12 10.49
CA LEU A 20 34.23 -1.25 10.76
C LEU A 20 33.68 0.16 10.96
N TRP A 21 33.22 0.43 12.17
CA TRP A 21 33.07 1.72 12.88
C TRP A 21 32.16 1.42 14.06
N SER A 22 32.51 1.81 15.25
CA SER A 22 31.67 1.78 16.45
C SER A 22 30.37 2.56 16.19
N GLN A 23 29.36 1.90 15.68
CA GLN A 23 28.03 2.51 15.50
C GLN A 23 27.16 2.13 16.67
N GLU A 24 26.65 3.16 17.33
CA GLU A 24 25.50 3.08 18.21
C GLU A 24 24.40 2.27 17.53
N LYS A 25 23.66 1.48 18.31
CA LYS A 25 22.51 0.71 17.80
C LYS A 25 21.64 1.63 16.93
N PRO A 26 21.16 1.17 15.75
CA PRO A 26 20.33 2.00 14.91
C PRO A 26 19.16 2.53 15.74
N GLN A 27 19.06 3.85 15.81
CA GLN A 27 17.94 4.51 16.49
C GLN A 27 16.69 4.23 15.66
N SER A 28 15.60 3.86 16.32
CA SER A 28 14.28 3.84 15.67
C SER A 28 13.97 5.23 15.12
N ILE A 29 13.18 5.31 14.06
CA ILE A 29 12.72 6.62 13.57
C ILE A 29 11.96 7.38 14.68
N PRO A 30 11.94 8.72 14.64
CA PRO A 30 11.17 9.52 15.57
C PRO A 30 9.71 9.10 15.58
N LYS A 31 9.14 8.96 16.78
CA LYS A 31 7.71 8.71 16.96
C LYS A 31 6.89 9.88 16.43
N ALA A 32 5.68 9.61 15.98
CA ALA A 32 4.75 10.67 15.61
C ALA A 32 4.43 11.55 16.82
N PRO A 33 4.38 12.89 16.64
CA PRO A 33 4.00 13.81 17.70
C PRO A 33 2.51 13.64 18.06
N PRO A 34 2.07 14.15 19.21
CA PRO A 34 0.66 14.27 19.54
C PRO A 34 -0.10 15.00 18.43
N ARG A 35 -1.35 14.60 18.20
CA ARG A 35 -2.19 15.18 17.15
C ARG A 35 -2.39 16.69 17.35
N ALA A 36 -1.94 17.46 16.39
CA ALA A 36 -2.13 18.91 16.35
C ALA A 36 -3.09 19.34 15.21
N GLU A 37 -3.32 18.47 14.23
CA GLU A 37 -4.17 18.71 13.08
C GLU A 37 -5.51 17.97 13.18
N GLY A 38 -6.45 18.43 12.37
CA GLY A 38 -7.79 17.87 12.28
C GLY A 38 -8.76 18.48 13.29
N GLU A 39 -10.01 18.65 12.82
CA GLU A 39 -11.12 19.17 13.60
C GLU A 39 -12.12 18.06 13.92
N GLY A 40 -12.59 17.99 15.14
CA GLY A 40 -13.56 16.99 15.58
C GLY A 40 -12.95 15.83 16.40
N PRO A 41 -13.65 14.68 16.55
CA PRO A 41 -14.96 14.43 15.97
C PRO A 41 -16.03 15.37 16.55
N PHE A 42 -17.02 15.73 15.72
CA PHE A 42 -18.15 16.56 16.13
C PHE A 42 -19.29 15.70 16.66
N THR A 43 -20.13 16.25 17.53
CA THR A 43 -21.36 15.55 17.93
C THR A 43 -22.18 15.19 16.69
N ARG A 44 -22.27 16.15 15.74
CA ARG A 44 -22.90 15.94 14.46
C ARG A 44 -22.23 16.81 13.39
N LEU A 45 -21.83 16.17 12.27
CA LEU A 45 -21.27 16.80 11.09
C LEU A 45 -22.19 16.50 9.89
N ILE A 46 -22.48 17.50 9.07
CA ILE A 46 -23.28 17.34 7.87
C ILE A 46 -22.47 17.77 6.64
N LEU A 47 -22.26 16.87 5.71
CA LEU A 47 -21.72 17.17 4.38
C LEU A 47 -22.89 17.44 3.44
N ARG A 48 -22.94 18.63 2.84
CA ARG A 48 -24.09 19.15 2.10
C ARG A 48 -23.88 19.04 0.59
N GLY A 49 -24.74 18.27 -0.11
CA GLY A 49 -24.89 18.34 -1.56
C GLY A 49 -23.87 17.55 -2.38
N ALA A 50 -23.22 16.57 -1.80
CA ALA A 50 -22.18 15.75 -2.45
C ALA A 50 -22.68 14.92 -3.64
N THR A 51 -21.80 14.61 -4.58
CA THR A 51 -21.90 13.41 -5.43
C THR A 51 -21.19 12.26 -4.72
N LEU A 52 -21.94 11.22 -4.36
CA LEU A 52 -21.43 10.07 -3.62
C LEU A 52 -20.98 8.95 -4.55
N ILE A 53 -19.74 8.50 -4.40
CA ILE A 53 -19.17 7.26 -4.93
C ILE A 53 -19.02 6.33 -3.74
N ASP A 54 -19.94 5.40 -3.53
CA ASP A 54 -20.08 4.66 -2.27
C ASP A 54 -19.04 3.56 -2.03
N GLY A 55 -18.20 3.23 -3.03
CA GLY A 55 -17.17 2.18 -2.93
C GLY A 55 -17.67 0.77 -3.24
N THR A 56 -18.96 0.56 -3.46
CA THR A 56 -19.52 -0.77 -3.80
C THR A 56 -19.27 -1.18 -5.25
N GLY A 57 -18.97 -0.20 -6.11
CA GLY A 57 -18.93 -0.34 -7.57
C GLY A 57 -20.24 0.10 -8.24
N ALA A 58 -21.22 0.55 -7.46
CA ALA A 58 -22.44 1.16 -7.98
C ALA A 58 -22.16 2.51 -8.64
N PRO A 59 -23.00 2.96 -9.58
CA PRO A 59 -22.90 4.30 -10.16
C PRO A 59 -23.00 5.40 -9.11
N PRO A 60 -22.28 6.53 -9.27
CA PRO A 60 -22.39 7.67 -8.38
C PRO A 60 -23.82 8.19 -8.28
N ILE A 61 -24.22 8.64 -7.10
CA ILE A 61 -25.50 9.29 -6.84
C ILE A 61 -25.29 10.69 -6.25
N GLY A 62 -26.18 11.62 -6.59
CA GLY A 62 -26.11 12.99 -6.03
C GLY A 62 -27.19 13.91 -6.63
N PRO A 63 -27.43 15.09 -6.01
CA PRO A 63 -26.83 15.52 -4.75
C PRO A 63 -27.37 14.75 -3.53
N VAL A 64 -26.47 14.43 -2.60
CA VAL A 64 -26.81 13.82 -1.30
C VAL A 64 -26.26 14.65 -0.14
N ASP A 65 -26.99 14.67 0.97
CA ASP A 65 -26.46 15.12 2.25
C ASP A 65 -26.07 13.89 3.09
N ILE A 66 -24.88 13.93 3.69
CA ILE A 66 -24.35 12.85 4.55
C ILE A 66 -24.26 13.38 5.97
N VAL A 67 -24.96 12.74 6.90
CA VAL A 67 -24.92 13.07 8.33
C VAL A 67 -23.98 12.11 9.03
N ILE A 68 -23.03 12.65 9.75
CA ILE A 68 -22.06 11.90 10.57
C ILE A 68 -22.35 12.25 12.03
N GLU A 69 -22.54 11.22 12.86
CA GLU A 69 -22.75 11.34 14.30
C GLU A 69 -21.52 10.82 15.02
N GLN A 70 -20.77 11.70 15.65
CA GLN A 70 -19.45 11.42 16.22
C GLN A 70 -18.47 10.85 15.16
N ASN A 71 -18.27 9.53 15.16
CA ASN A 71 -17.38 8.88 14.22
C ASN A 71 -18.08 7.92 13.24
N ARG A 72 -19.43 7.96 13.18
CA ARG A 72 -20.21 7.06 12.30
C ARG A 72 -21.12 7.80 11.36
N ILE A 73 -21.34 7.21 10.20
CA ILE A 73 -22.31 7.67 9.21
C ILE A 73 -23.70 7.35 9.78
N GLY A 74 -24.46 8.41 10.14
CA GLY A 74 -25.79 8.26 10.71
C GLY A 74 -26.91 8.27 9.65
N ASN A 75 -26.74 9.05 8.57
CA ASN A 75 -27.74 9.15 7.51
C ASN A 75 -27.10 9.52 6.16
N ILE A 76 -27.69 9.05 5.08
CA ILE A 76 -27.37 9.45 3.69
C ILE A 76 -28.71 9.74 3.02
N ARG A 77 -28.93 10.98 2.61
CA ARG A 77 -30.20 11.42 2.05
C ARG A 77 -30.04 12.07 0.69
N SER A 78 -30.73 11.55 -0.32
CA SER A 78 -30.86 12.25 -1.60
C SER A 78 -31.69 13.52 -1.39
N VAL A 79 -31.20 14.67 -1.88
CA VAL A 79 -31.78 15.97 -1.60
C VAL A 79 -32.21 16.71 -2.86
N GLY A 80 -32.06 16.09 -4.03
CA GLY A 80 -32.46 16.71 -5.31
C GLY A 80 -31.99 15.90 -6.51
N PHE A 81 -31.89 16.59 -7.64
CA PHE A 81 -31.45 16.05 -8.91
C PHE A 81 -30.31 16.91 -9.48
N PRO A 82 -29.33 16.32 -10.22
CA PRO A 82 -28.27 17.09 -10.84
C PRO A 82 -28.80 18.22 -11.73
N GLY A 83 -28.25 19.43 -11.58
CA GLY A 83 -28.64 20.60 -12.38
C GLY A 83 -29.97 21.25 -11.98
N VAL A 84 -30.59 20.78 -10.90
CA VAL A 84 -31.81 21.38 -10.34
C VAL A 84 -31.51 21.94 -8.96
N SER A 85 -31.96 23.15 -8.67
CA SER A 85 -31.81 23.77 -7.35
C SER A 85 -32.37 22.87 -6.25
N ILE A 86 -31.61 22.65 -5.22
CA ILE A 86 -31.97 21.76 -4.09
C ILE A 86 -33.04 22.47 -3.25
N ASN A 87 -34.18 21.79 -3.01
CA ASN A 87 -35.19 22.30 -2.08
C ASN A 87 -34.65 22.17 -0.62
N PRO A 88 -34.51 23.29 0.12
CA PRO A 88 -34.05 23.27 1.51
C PRO A 88 -34.85 22.33 2.43
N GLU A 89 -36.16 22.17 2.20
CA GLU A 89 -37.03 21.31 2.99
C GLU A 89 -36.72 19.80 2.83
N SER A 90 -36.05 19.41 1.72
CA SER A 90 -35.64 18.04 1.49
C SER A 90 -34.39 17.67 2.29
N ARG A 91 -33.65 18.64 2.83
CA ARG A 91 -32.39 18.45 3.54
C ARG A 91 -32.62 18.02 5.00
N PRO A 92 -31.69 17.24 5.62
CA PRO A 92 -31.67 17.07 7.05
C PRO A 92 -31.57 18.44 7.74
N ALA A 93 -32.49 18.73 8.66
CA ALA A 93 -32.47 19.99 9.39
C ALA A 93 -31.20 20.12 10.24
N ALA A 94 -30.57 21.30 10.19
CA ALA A 94 -29.45 21.62 11.07
C ALA A 94 -29.97 21.81 12.52
N GLN A 95 -29.16 21.42 13.49
CA GLN A 95 -29.40 21.58 14.92
C GLN A 95 -28.35 22.52 15.53
N PRO A 96 -28.66 23.19 16.65
CA PRO A 96 -27.66 24.00 17.33
C PRO A 96 -26.41 23.15 17.71
N GLY A 97 -25.24 23.59 17.28
CA GLY A 97 -23.97 22.91 17.53
C GLY A 97 -23.52 21.95 16.43
N ASP A 98 -24.30 21.77 15.36
CA ASP A 98 -23.87 21.04 14.17
C ASP A 98 -22.71 21.74 13.48
N LYS A 99 -21.78 20.95 12.95
CA LYS A 99 -20.82 21.40 11.95
C LYS A 99 -21.39 21.08 10.57
N GLU A 100 -21.45 22.07 9.71
CA GLU A 100 -21.87 21.89 8.32
C GLU A 100 -20.72 22.22 7.38
N ILE A 101 -20.55 21.42 6.34
CA ILE A 101 -19.58 21.66 5.26
C ILE A 101 -20.34 21.58 3.94
N ASP A 102 -20.26 22.65 3.17
CA ASP A 102 -20.75 22.68 1.80
C ASP A 102 -19.77 21.92 0.90
N VAL A 103 -20.27 20.85 0.29
CA VAL A 103 -19.55 20.01 -0.68
C VAL A 103 -20.36 19.84 -1.96
N GLU A 104 -21.24 20.80 -2.26
CA GLU A 104 -22.00 20.83 -3.51
C GLU A 104 -21.04 20.90 -4.70
N GLY A 105 -21.28 20.03 -5.69
CA GLY A 105 -20.38 19.87 -6.84
C GLY A 105 -19.12 19.05 -6.59
N MET A 106 -18.85 18.64 -5.35
CA MET A 106 -17.71 17.78 -4.99
C MET A 106 -18.11 16.31 -4.92
N PHE A 107 -17.10 15.46 -4.91
CA PHE A 107 -17.24 14.01 -4.83
C PHE A 107 -16.81 13.51 -3.45
N VAL A 108 -17.62 12.64 -2.87
CA VAL A 108 -17.32 11.94 -1.60
C VAL A 108 -17.14 10.47 -1.89
N LEU A 109 -16.01 9.91 -1.41
CA LEU A 109 -15.64 8.51 -1.54
C LEU A 109 -15.36 7.93 -0.16
N PRO A 110 -15.35 6.59 0.02
CA PRO A 110 -14.78 5.98 1.22
C PRO A 110 -13.31 6.33 1.34
N GLY A 111 -12.80 6.40 2.56
CA GLY A 111 -11.37 6.50 2.82
C GLY A 111 -10.60 5.35 2.17
N PHE A 112 -9.49 5.66 1.54
CA PHE A 112 -8.64 4.68 0.88
C PHE A 112 -7.91 3.79 1.88
N ILE A 113 -7.62 2.56 1.45
CA ILE A 113 -6.91 1.53 2.23
C ILE A 113 -5.64 1.13 1.49
N ASP A 114 -4.47 1.51 2.01
CA ASP A 114 -3.19 1.05 1.47
C ASP A 114 -2.82 -0.31 2.10
N MET A 115 -2.96 -1.37 1.31
CA MET A 115 -2.74 -2.74 1.77
C MET A 115 -1.26 -3.13 1.88
N HIS A 116 -0.33 -2.22 1.52
CA HIS A 116 1.11 -2.44 1.64
C HIS A 116 1.81 -1.13 1.98
N GLY A 117 1.57 -0.64 3.20
CA GLY A 117 2.06 0.65 3.67
C GLY A 117 3.11 0.51 4.76
N HIS A 118 4.41 0.54 4.41
CA HIS A 118 5.48 0.58 5.41
C HIS A 118 5.59 1.95 6.08
N ILE A 119 5.57 2.00 7.42
CA ILE A 119 5.68 3.26 8.17
C ILE A 119 7.14 3.71 8.24
N GLY A 120 7.66 4.16 7.13
CA GLY A 120 9.03 4.67 7.04
C GLY A 120 10.11 3.70 7.52
N GLY A 121 11.30 4.21 7.75
CA GLY A 121 12.41 3.40 8.26
C GLY A 121 13.67 4.21 8.53
N VAL A 122 14.56 3.66 9.32
CA VAL A 122 15.86 4.27 9.64
C VAL A 122 16.71 4.42 8.38
N GLU A 123 16.70 3.43 7.51
CA GLU A 123 17.47 3.45 6.25
C GLU A 123 16.96 4.54 5.29
N GLN A 124 15.64 4.71 5.20
CA GLN A 124 15.01 5.76 4.41
C GLN A 124 15.16 7.15 5.05
N GLY A 125 15.43 7.21 6.34
CA GLY A 125 15.49 8.45 7.10
C GLY A 125 14.16 9.21 7.10
N THR A 126 13.02 8.50 7.11
CA THR A 126 11.68 9.06 7.01
C THR A 126 10.98 9.04 8.37
N PRO A 127 10.69 10.20 8.99
CA PRO A 127 9.91 10.26 10.24
C PRO A 127 8.47 9.77 10.03
N ALA A 128 7.87 9.18 11.07
CA ALA A 128 6.48 8.71 11.02
C ALA A 128 5.50 9.84 10.66
N GLU A 129 5.67 11.04 11.21
CA GLU A 129 4.85 12.22 10.91
C GLU A 129 4.81 12.55 9.42
N TYR A 130 5.97 12.54 8.74
CA TYR A 130 6.07 12.77 7.31
C TYR A 130 5.25 11.74 6.51
N VAL A 131 5.38 10.46 6.86
CA VAL A 131 4.69 9.36 6.19
C VAL A 131 3.18 9.46 6.41
N PHE A 132 2.74 9.69 7.63
CA PHE A 132 1.31 9.80 7.98
C PHE A 132 0.63 10.99 7.31
N LYS A 133 1.29 12.16 7.28
CA LYS A 133 0.76 13.35 6.61
C LYS A 133 0.66 13.16 5.09
N LEU A 134 1.60 12.45 4.47
CA LEU A 134 1.49 12.08 3.06
C LEU A 134 0.30 11.14 2.79
N TRP A 135 0.08 10.14 3.63
CA TRP A 135 -1.07 9.24 3.47
C TRP A 135 -2.40 9.98 3.64
N LEU A 136 -2.59 10.68 4.75
CA LEU A 136 -3.82 11.44 4.99
C LEU A 136 -4.01 12.55 3.94
N GLY A 137 -2.94 13.18 3.47
CA GLY A 137 -2.98 14.18 2.39
C GLY A 137 -3.42 13.62 1.04
N HIS A 138 -3.42 12.29 0.88
CA HIS A 138 -3.91 11.60 -0.32
C HIS A 138 -5.18 10.75 -0.07
N GLY A 139 -5.88 10.98 1.04
CA GLY A 139 -7.14 10.30 1.33
C GLY A 139 -7.02 8.88 1.90
N ILE A 140 -5.81 8.44 2.28
CA ILE A 140 -5.60 7.11 2.85
C ILE A 140 -5.91 7.17 4.35
N THR A 141 -6.99 6.52 4.77
CA THR A 141 -7.49 6.50 6.16
C THR A 141 -7.12 5.22 6.91
N THR A 142 -6.74 4.18 6.18
CA THR A 142 -6.29 2.91 6.76
C THR A 142 -5.08 2.39 6.00
N ILE A 143 -4.10 1.87 6.72
CA ILE A 143 -2.96 1.17 6.15
C ILE A 143 -2.80 -0.21 6.80
N ARG A 144 -2.35 -1.18 6.03
CA ARG A 144 -1.76 -2.39 6.57
C ARG A 144 -0.25 -2.24 6.50
N ASP A 145 0.41 -2.19 7.67
CA ASP A 145 1.87 -2.28 7.71
C ASP A 145 2.27 -3.76 7.69
N PRO A 146 2.84 -4.26 6.56
CA PRO A 146 3.16 -5.68 6.42
C PRO A 146 4.48 -6.04 7.11
N GLY A 147 4.77 -5.42 8.23
CA GLY A 147 5.93 -5.61 9.08
C GLY A 147 6.80 -4.36 9.17
N SER A 148 6.95 -3.88 10.39
CA SER A 148 7.70 -2.65 10.66
C SER A 148 9.19 -2.91 10.86
N GLY A 149 10.02 -2.21 10.10
CA GLY A 149 11.46 -2.11 10.35
C GLY A 149 11.80 -1.41 11.67
N ASN A 150 10.86 -0.67 12.25
CA ASN A 150 11.02 0.04 13.52
C ASN A 150 10.78 -0.84 14.76
N GLY A 151 10.38 -2.09 14.56
CA GLY A 151 10.13 -3.06 15.63
C GLY A 151 8.66 -3.19 16.02
N LEU A 152 8.31 -4.34 16.59
CA LEU A 152 6.93 -4.70 16.93
C LEU A 152 6.32 -3.75 17.97
N ASP A 153 7.02 -3.48 19.05
CA ASP A 153 6.48 -2.63 20.14
C ASP A 153 6.27 -1.18 19.68
N TRP A 154 7.15 -0.66 18.82
CA TRP A 154 7.00 0.65 18.20
C TRP A 154 5.75 0.71 17.31
N MET A 155 5.53 -0.32 16.51
CA MET A 155 4.37 -0.41 15.61
C MET A 155 3.06 -0.51 16.40
N LEU A 156 3.00 -1.36 17.42
CA LEU A 156 1.81 -1.52 18.28
C LEU A 156 1.49 -0.24 19.04
N GLU A 157 2.48 0.49 19.53
CA GLU A 157 2.28 1.80 20.16
C GLU A 157 1.64 2.80 19.19
N HIS A 158 2.11 2.86 17.92
CA HIS A 158 1.53 3.77 16.93
C HIS A 158 0.13 3.33 16.48
N LYS A 159 -0.11 2.01 16.37
CA LYS A 159 -1.46 1.46 16.15
C LYS A 159 -2.42 1.95 17.24
N ASP A 160 -2.08 1.76 18.51
CA ASP A 160 -2.89 2.16 19.63
C ASP A 160 -3.15 3.67 19.66
N LYS A 161 -2.13 4.49 19.46
CA LYS A 161 -2.25 5.95 19.40
C LYS A 161 -3.13 6.40 18.25
N SER A 162 -2.97 5.78 17.06
CA SER A 162 -3.82 6.08 15.92
C SER A 162 -5.28 5.69 16.18
N LEU A 163 -5.53 4.53 16.80
CA LEU A 163 -6.88 4.08 17.13
C LEU A 163 -7.59 5.04 18.10
N ARG A 164 -6.84 5.62 19.04
CA ARG A 164 -7.37 6.64 19.96
C ARG A 164 -7.34 8.07 19.42
N ASN A 165 -6.92 8.25 18.15
CA ASN A 165 -6.75 9.54 17.50
C ASN A 165 -5.82 10.50 18.29
N GLU A 166 -4.82 9.98 19.00
CA GLU A 166 -3.81 10.74 19.74
C GLU A 166 -2.69 11.29 18.85
N ILE A 167 -2.55 10.75 17.64
CA ILE A 167 -1.60 11.18 16.61
C ILE A 167 -2.32 11.43 15.29
N THR A 168 -1.74 12.27 14.43
CA THR A 168 -2.22 12.51 13.06
C THR A 168 -1.75 11.36 12.16
N ALA A 169 -2.56 10.31 12.05
CA ALA A 169 -2.21 9.08 11.34
C ALA A 169 -3.45 8.36 10.78
N PRO A 170 -3.31 7.61 9.67
CA PRO A 170 -4.33 6.64 9.27
C PRO A 170 -4.47 5.53 10.32
N ARG A 171 -5.55 4.76 10.30
CA ARG A 171 -5.70 3.51 11.05
C ARG A 171 -4.61 2.53 10.61
N ILE A 172 -4.00 1.82 11.56
CA ILE A 172 -2.86 0.93 11.32
C ILE A 172 -3.28 -0.50 11.62
N GLU A 173 -3.29 -1.35 10.59
CA GLU A 173 -3.39 -2.80 10.72
C GLU A 173 -1.97 -3.37 10.78
N ALA A 174 -1.59 -3.83 11.96
CA ALA A 174 -0.22 -4.19 12.31
C ALA A 174 0.06 -5.66 12.01
N TYR A 175 0.78 -5.94 10.92
CA TYR A 175 1.28 -7.28 10.62
C TYR A 175 2.73 -7.40 11.06
N VAL A 176 3.11 -8.56 11.61
CA VAL A 176 4.45 -8.81 12.13
C VAL A 176 5.23 -9.78 11.25
N TYR A 177 6.51 -9.51 11.01
CA TYR A 177 7.39 -10.45 10.33
C TYR A 177 7.49 -11.76 11.11
N PHE A 178 7.38 -12.89 10.42
CA PHE A 178 7.57 -14.21 11.05
C PHE A 178 8.91 -14.29 11.77
N GLY A 179 8.86 -14.54 13.08
CA GLY A 179 10.03 -14.61 13.94
C GLY A 179 10.47 -13.28 14.56
N GLN A 180 9.89 -12.15 14.20
CA GLN A 180 10.24 -10.86 14.81
C GLN A 180 9.96 -10.86 16.31
N GLY A 181 10.94 -10.41 17.11
CA GLY A 181 10.85 -10.40 18.57
C GLY A 181 11.02 -11.77 19.24
N HIS A 182 11.43 -12.81 18.51
CA HIS A 182 11.78 -14.12 19.04
C HIS A 182 13.30 -14.26 19.23
N ASP A 183 13.72 -14.85 20.34
CA ASP A 183 15.13 -15.11 20.60
C ASP A 183 15.62 -16.32 19.78
N GLY A 184 16.39 -16.05 18.74
CA GLY A 184 16.95 -17.06 17.84
C GLY A 184 15.96 -17.57 16.77
N PRO A 185 16.37 -18.55 15.94
CA PRO A 185 15.58 -19.03 14.82
C PRO A 185 14.41 -19.93 15.28
N ILE A 186 13.25 -19.76 14.65
CA ILE A 186 12.11 -20.66 14.80
C ILE A 186 12.32 -21.85 13.86
N ALA A 187 12.75 -23.00 14.40
CA ALA A 187 13.16 -24.15 13.61
C ALA A 187 12.19 -25.34 13.63
N THR A 188 11.12 -25.29 14.44
CA THR A 188 10.15 -26.39 14.56
C THR A 188 8.71 -25.90 14.42
N PRO A 189 7.77 -26.75 13.92
CA PRO A 189 6.37 -26.44 13.88
C PRO A 189 5.78 -26.04 15.25
N ALA A 190 6.21 -26.67 16.32
CA ALA A 190 5.76 -26.35 17.68
C ALA A 190 6.20 -24.94 18.11
N ALA A 191 7.46 -24.57 17.83
CA ALA A 191 7.97 -23.23 18.11
C ALA A 191 7.23 -22.16 17.24
N ALA A 192 6.93 -22.46 15.96
CA ALA A 192 6.17 -21.58 15.10
C ALA A 192 4.77 -21.30 15.67
N ARG A 193 4.03 -22.35 16.09
CA ARG A 193 2.71 -22.19 16.73
C ARG A 193 2.78 -21.35 18.01
N LYS A 194 3.77 -21.66 18.87
CA LYS A 194 3.96 -20.91 20.12
C LYS A 194 4.19 -19.42 19.83
N TRP A 195 5.09 -19.10 18.91
CA TRP A 195 5.38 -17.71 18.55
C TRP A 195 4.14 -17.00 17.96
N VAL A 196 3.38 -17.64 17.07
CA VAL A 196 2.15 -17.07 16.50
C VAL A 196 1.15 -16.74 17.62
N ALA A 197 0.92 -17.68 18.56
CA ALA A 197 0.03 -17.43 19.70
C ALA A 197 0.54 -16.31 20.62
N GLU A 198 1.86 -16.14 20.75
CA GLU A 198 2.47 -15.05 21.54
C GLU A 198 2.25 -13.69 20.90
N VAL A 199 2.48 -13.54 19.59
CA VAL A 199 2.28 -12.25 18.90
C VAL A 199 0.79 -11.90 18.77
N ALA A 200 -0.09 -12.88 18.62
CA ALA A 200 -1.54 -12.68 18.66
C ALA A 200 -1.98 -12.05 19.99
N ARG A 201 -1.47 -12.56 21.13
CA ARG A 201 -1.75 -11.99 22.45
C ARG A 201 -1.19 -10.57 22.64
N LYS A 202 -0.17 -10.17 21.88
CA LYS A 202 0.35 -8.80 21.87
C LYS A 202 -0.54 -7.82 21.10
N GLY A 203 -1.51 -8.32 20.30
CA GLY A 203 -2.47 -7.48 19.60
C GLY A 203 -2.08 -7.14 18.16
N VAL A 204 -1.29 -7.99 17.50
CA VAL A 204 -1.08 -7.88 16.04
C VAL A 204 -2.36 -8.31 15.29
N ASP A 205 -2.57 -7.76 14.09
CA ASP A 205 -3.71 -8.08 13.24
C ASP A 205 -3.39 -9.20 12.23
N GLY A 206 -2.11 -9.43 11.99
CA GLY A 206 -1.70 -10.48 11.06
C GLY A 206 -0.21 -10.78 11.04
N LEU A 207 0.14 -11.72 10.16
CA LEU A 207 1.52 -12.16 9.96
C LEU A 207 2.00 -11.78 8.55
N LYS A 208 3.25 -11.33 8.45
CA LYS A 208 3.99 -11.21 7.19
C LYS A 208 5.01 -12.34 7.11
N ILE A 209 4.93 -13.12 6.05
CA ILE A 209 5.78 -14.29 5.83
C ILE A 209 6.58 -14.09 4.53
N PHE A 210 7.86 -14.45 4.54
CA PHE A 210 8.70 -14.52 3.34
C PHE A 210 8.88 -15.99 2.92
N ALA A 211 10.03 -16.57 3.24
CA ALA A 211 10.38 -17.94 2.89
C ALA A 211 10.39 -18.82 4.14
N LEU A 212 9.56 -19.84 4.17
CA LEU A 212 9.57 -20.88 5.21
C LEU A 212 9.66 -22.26 4.57
N SER A 213 10.06 -23.26 5.37
CA SER A 213 9.86 -24.64 4.96
C SER A 213 8.35 -24.94 4.92
N PRO A 214 7.89 -25.91 4.11
CA PRO A 214 6.48 -26.28 4.05
C PRO A 214 5.86 -26.60 5.41
N GLU A 215 6.61 -27.27 6.30
CA GLU A 215 6.14 -27.65 7.63
C GLU A 215 5.97 -26.44 8.56
N LEU A 216 6.90 -25.49 8.51
CA LEU A 216 6.81 -24.24 9.27
C LEU A 216 5.68 -23.36 8.73
N MET A 217 5.53 -23.25 7.40
CA MET A 217 4.45 -22.52 6.77
C MET A 217 3.10 -23.07 7.19
N ALA A 218 2.90 -24.39 7.08
CA ALA A 218 1.67 -25.05 7.48
C ALA A 218 1.33 -24.82 8.97
N ALA A 219 2.33 -24.90 9.84
CA ALA A 219 2.16 -24.69 11.27
C ALA A 219 1.79 -23.23 11.60
N ALA A 220 2.47 -22.27 10.96
CA ALA A 220 2.22 -20.84 11.17
C ALA A 220 0.83 -20.42 10.67
N LEU A 221 0.43 -20.87 9.48
CA LEU A 221 -0.86 -20.55 8.89
C LEU A 221 -2.03 -21.19 9.64
N ASP A 222 -1.90 -22.47 10.06
CA ASP A 222 -2.91 -23.14 10.86
C ASP A 222 -3.11 -22.46 12.23
N GLU A 223 -2.02 -22.07 12.89
CA GLU A 223 -2.12 -21.36 14.16
C GLU A 223 -2.65 -19.94 13.98
N ALA A 224 -2.22 -19.21 12.95
CA ALA A 224 -2.76 -17.89 12.63
C ALA A 224 -4.28 -17.94 12.45
N LYS A 225 -4.78 -18.93 11.71
CA LYS A 225 -6.23 -19.15 11.54
C LYS A 225 -6.95 -19.40 12.88
N LYS A 226 -6.36 -20.20 13.79
CA LYS A 226 -6.92 -20.45 15.12
C LYS A 226 -6.97 -19.20 16.00
N GLN A 227 -5.99 -18.33 15.84
CA GLN A 227 -5.92 -17.04 16.55
C GLN A 227 -6.71 -15.92 15.88
N GLY A 228 -7.39 -16.19 14.75
CA GLY A 228 -8.15 -15.18 14.00
C GLY A 228 -7.27 -14.18 13.23
N LEU A 229 -5.97 -14.46 13.07
CA LEU A 229 -5.05 -13.58 12.35
C LEU A 229 -5.15 -13.78 10.84
N ARG A 230 -5.06 -12.67 10.10
CA ARG A 230 -4.84 -12.69 8.65
C ARG A 230 -3.36 -12.91 8.35
N THR A 231 -3.05 -13.33 7.13
CA THR A 231 -1.67 -13.64 6.74
C THR A 231 -1.35 -13.06 5.37
N ALA A 232 -0.14 -12.54 5.22
CA ALA A 232 0.38 -12.00 3.98
C ALA A 232 1.74 -12.60 3.66
N SER A 233 2.03 -12.88 2.40
CA SER A 233 3.33 -13.43 2.02
C SER A 233 3.92 -12.74 0.79
N HIS A 234 5.19 -12.31 0.94
CA HIS A 234 6.08 -12.08 -0.18
C HIS A 234 6.77 -13.41 -0.48
N HIS A 235 6.38 -14.08 -1.57
CA HIS A 235 6.99 -15.34 -1.96
C HIS A 235 8.41 -15.11 -2.49
N ALA A 236 9.42 -15.39 -1.66
CA ALA A 236 10.81 -15.21 -2.10
C ALA A 236 11.20 -16.25 -3.16
N GLN A 237 11.91 -15.82 -4.20
CA GLN A 237 12.34 -16.70 -5.29
C GLN A 237 13.13 -17.92 -4.84
N LEU A 238 13.79 -17.84 -3.66
CA LEU A 238 14.50 -18.96 -3.03
C LEU A 238 13.60 -20.14 -2.62
N SER A 239 12.32 -19.90 -2.43
CA SER A 239 11.40 -20.90 -1.85
C SER A 239 10.27 -21.34 -2.79
N VAL A 240 9.99 -20.59 -3.87
CA VAL A 240 8.84 -20.86 -4.74
C VAL A 240 8.91 -22.18 -5.49
N ALA A 241 10.11 -22.74 -5.70
CA ALA A 241 10.26 -24.09 -6.24
C ALA A 241 9.74 -25.19 -5.29
N ARG A 242 9.71 -24.92 -3.98
CA ARG A 242 9.18 -25.83 -2.96
C ARG A 242 7.71 -25.53 -2.67
N MET A 243 7.33 -24.24 -2.73
CA MET A 243 5.99 -23.79 -2.36
C MET A 243 5.65 -22.50 -3.11
N ASN A 244 4.90 -22.62 -4.18
CA ASN A 244 4.39 -21.48 -4.96
C ASN A 244 3.10 -20.90 -4.36
N ALA A 245 2.55 -19.85 -4.99
CA ALA A 245 1.37 -19.15 -4.50
C ALA A 245 0.13 -20.05 -4.33
N LEU A 246 -0.10 -20.99 -5.24
CA LEU A 246 -1.23 -21.92 -5.14
C LEU A 246 -1.08 -22.88 -3.96
N GLN A 247 0.13 -23.37 -3.71
CA GLN A 247 0.40 -24.28 -2.59
C GLN A 247 0.24 -23.58 -1.24
N THR A 248 0.69 -22.33 -1.11
CA THR A 248 0.48 -21.55 0.13
C THR A 248 -0.99 -21.19 0.33
N ALA A 249 -1.73 -20.86 -0.73
CA ALA A 249 -3.17 -20.63 -0.66
C ALA A 249 -3.92 -21.87 -0.13
N ARG A 250 -3.55 -23.07 -0.59
CA ARG A 250 -4.12 -24.35 -0.09
C ARG A 250 -3.85 -24.59 1.40
N LEU A 251 -2.74 -24.04 1.93
CA LEU A 251 -2.42 -24.10 3.37
C LEU A 251 -3.15 -23.03 4.19
N GLY A 252 -3.90 -22.13 3.54
CA GLY A 252 -4.67 -21.08 4.20
C GLY A 252 -3.99 -19.71 4.27
N LEU A 253 -2.95 -19.46 3.47
CA LEU A 253 -2.45 -18.10 3.27
C LEU A 253 -3.59 -17.23 2.72
N THR A 254 -3.81 -16.05 3.31
CA THR A 254 -4.97 -15.22 2.94
C THR A 254 -4.66 -14.18 1.86
N THR A 255 -3.42 -13.68 1.81
CA THR A 255 -3.01 -12.65 0.84
C THR A 255 -1.61 -12.93 0.33
N MET A 256 -1.41 -12.81 -0.98
CA MET A 256 -0.07 -12.68 -1.56
C MET A 256 0.22 -11.23 -1.88
N GLU A 257 1.48 -10.86 -1.65
CA GLU A 257 2.05 -9.59 -2.07
C GLU A 257 2.74 -9.74 -3.42
N HIS A 258 2.66 -8.71 -4.25
CA HIS A 258 3.35 -8.71 -5.54
C HIS A 258 2.85 -9.84 -6.47
N TRP A 259 3.77 -10.64 -7.00
CA TRP A 259 3.44 -11.67 -7.99
C TRP A 259 4.33 -12.92 -7.96
N TYR A 260 5.42 -12.92 -7.18
CA TYR A 260 6.31 -14.08 -7.08
C TYR A 260 5.58 -15.32 -6.56
N GLY A 261 5.86 -16.45 -7.17
CA GLY A 261 5.16 -17.70 -6.87
C GLY A 261 3.91 -17.92 -7.71
N LEU A 262 3.39 -16.88 -8.38
CA LEU A 262 2.21 -17.01 -9.25
C LEU A 262 2.57 -17.54 -10.65
N PRO A 263 3.59 -17.00 -11.37
CA PRO A 263 4.07 -17.63 -12.60
C PRO A 263 4.48 -19.08 -12.40
N GLU A 264 5.14 -19.40 -11.28
CA GLU A 264 5.58 -20.75 -10.94
C GLU A 264 4.40 -21.69 -10.69
N ALA A 265 3.29 -21.21 -10.18
CA ALA A 265 2.04 -21.98 -10.08
C ALA A 265 1.43 -22.29 -11.47
N LEU A 266 1.77 -21.47 -12.47
CA LEU A 266 1.30 -21.62 -13.86
C LEU A 266 2.25 -22.42 -14.74
N PHE A 267 3.40 -22.88 -14.28
CA PHE A 267 4.30 -23.72 -15.06
C PHE A 267 3.65 -25.05 -15.44
N THR A 268 3.91 -25.53 -16.66
CA THR A 268 3.35 -26.80 -17.19
C THR A 268 4.42 -27.86 -17.40
N ASP A 269 5.66 -27.47 -17.68
CA ASP A 269 6.77 -28.32 -18.07
C ASP A 269 7.90 -28.38 -17.04
N ARG A 270 7.77 -27.64 -15.95
CA ARG A 270 8.81 -27.51 -14.92
C ARG A 270 8.24 -27.15 -13.56
N THR A 271 9.06 -27.31 -12.53
CA THR A 271 8.76 -26.90 -11.15
C THR A 271 9.76 -25.87 -10.62
N VAL A 272 10.90 -25.69 -11.31
CA VAL A 272 11.94 -24.74 -10.95
C VAL A 272 12.01 -23.59 -11.94
N GLN A 273 12.44 -22.43 -11.45
CA GLN A 273 12.67 -21.26 -12.27
C GLN A 273 13.85 -21.48 -13.23
N ASP A 274 13.75 -20.90 -14.41
CA ASP A 274 14.72 -21.02 -15.49
C ASP A 274 15.71 -19.86 -15.43
N PHE A 275 16.44 -19.76 -14.35
CA PHE A 275 17.48 -18.76 -14.18
C PHE A 275 18.80 -19.18 -14.84
N PRO A 276 19.63 -18.21 -15.29
CA PRO A 276 20.98 -18.49 -15.76
C PRO A 276 21.81 -19.26 -14.74
N LEU A 277 22.81 -20.01 -15.19
CA LEU A 277 23.64 -20.84 -14.30
C LEU A 277 24.54 -20.01 -13.36
N ASP A 278 24.81 -18.77 -13.71
CA ASP A 278 25.55 -17.79 -12.91
C ASP A 278 24.64 -16.94 -12.01
N TYR A 279 23.33 -17.24 -11.94
CA TYR A 279 22.37 -16.52 -11.12
C TYR A 279 22.75 -16.56 -9.65
N ASN A 280 22.76 -15.38 -9.03
CA ASN A 280 22.95 -15.21 -7.60
C ASN A 280 21.81 -14.38 -7.01
N TYR A 281 21.04 -14.99 -6.11
CA TYR A 281 19.92 -14.34 -5.45
C TYR A 281 20.31 -13.07 -4.66
N ASN A 282 21.52 -13.05 -4.09
CA ASN A 282 22.04 -11.91 -3.33
C ASN A 282 22.48 -10.73 -4.20
N ASP A 283 22.65 -10.94 -5.52
CA ASP A 283 22.79 -9.85 -6.48
C ASP A 283 21.41 -9.36 -6.89
N GLU A 284 20.93 -8.31 -6.24
CA GLU A 284 19.59 -7.78 -6.48
C GLU A 284 19.41 -7.27 -7.91
N HIS A 285 20.45 -6.70 -8.50
CA HIS A 285 20.42 -6.27 -9.89
C HIS A 285 20.12 -7.46 -10.82
N HIS A 286 20.87 -8.56 -10.68
CA HIS A 286 20.66 -9.78 -11.46
C HIS A 286 19.31 -10.45 -11.12
N ARG A 287 18.98 -10.50 -9.81
CA ARG A 287 17.72 -11.08 -9.33
C ARG A 287 16.49 -10.44 -9.97
N PHE A 288 16.40 -9.12 -9.97
CA PHE A 288 15.25 -8.42 -10.52
C PHE A 288 15.26 -8.37 -12.05
N ALA A 289 16.43 -8.32 -12.71
CA ALA A 289 16.52 -8.45 -14.16
C ALA A 289 15.96 -9.80 -14.63
N GLN A 290 16.30 -10.89 -13.95
CA GLN A 290 15.79 -12.23 -14.27
C GLN A 290 14.30 -12.42 -13.88
N ALA A 291 13.85 -11.76 -12.81
CA ALA A 291 12.44 -11.80 -12.42
C ALA A 291 11.51 -11.30 -13.53
N GLY A 292 11.90 -10.26 -14.29
CA GLY A 292 11.15 -9.75 -15.44
C GLY A 292 10.91 -10.76 -16.56
N ARG A 293 11.53 -11.94 -16.50
CA ARG A 293 11.41 -13.00 -17.51
C ARG A 293 10.51 -14.17 -17.10
N LEU A 294 9.95 -14.15 -15.88
CA LEU A 294 9.23 -15.31 -15.34
C LEU A 294 7.85 -15.51 -15.97
N TRP A 295 7.08 -14.45 -16.17
CA TRP A 295 5.74 -14.57 -16.73
C TRP A 295 5.69 -15.15 -18.14
N LYS A 296 6.72 -14.97 -18.96
CA LYS A 296 6.78 -15.60 -20.30
C LYS A 296 6.96 -17.13 -20.24
N ARG A 297 7.30 -17.68 -19.08
CA ARG A 297 7.41 -19.12 -18.81
C ARG A 297 6.13 -19.71 -18.24
N ALA A 298 5.21 -18.87 -17.80
CA ALA A 298 3.88 -19.30 -17.36
C ALA A 298 3.06 -19.87 -18.51
N ALA A 299 2.05 -20.67 -18.19
CA ALA A 299 1.05 -21.09 -19.15
C ALA A 299 0.44 -19.86 -19.85
N PRO A 300 0.17 -19.92 -21.15
CA PRO A 300 -0.43 -18.81 -21.88
C PRO A 300 -1.74 -18.33 -21.26
N PRO A 301 -2.06 -17.02 -21.34
CA PRO A 301 -3.36 -16.51 -20.91
C PRO A 301 -4.52 -17.34 -21.49
N PHE A 302 -5.54 -17.58 -20.68
CA PHE A 302 -6.76 -18.33 -21.01
C PHE A 302 -6.58 -19.82 -21.31
N SER A 303 -5.37 -20.37 -21.20
CA SER A 303 -5.14 -21.82 -21.33
C SER A 303 -5.78 -22.59 -20.17
N GLU A 304 -5.87 -23.92 -20.30
CA GLU A 304 -6.43 -24.80 -19.26
C GLU A 304 -5.73 -24.62 -17.90
N ARG A 305 -4.40 -24.64 -17.89
CA ARG A 305 -3.61 -24.44 -16.65
C ARG A 305 -3.85 -23.07 -16.02
N TRP A 306 -3.86 -22.01 -16.86
CA TRP A 306 -4.17 -20.65 -16.41
C TRP A 306 -5.53 -20.57 -15.73
N ASN A 307 -6.55 -21.12 -16.38
CA ASN A 307 -7.91 -21.14 -15.86
C ASN A 307 -8.04 -21.98 -14.59
N ALA A 308 -7.40 -23.16 -14.54
CA ALA A 308 -7.43 -24.04 -13.37
C ALA A 308 -6.84 -23.38 -12.13
N VAL A 309 -5.64 -22.77 -12.25
CA VAL A 309 -4.99 -22.08 -11.12
C VAL A 309 -5.84 -20.90 -10.65
N MET A 310 -6.34 -20.09 -11.58
CA MET A 310 -7.15 -18.93 -11.26
C MET A 310 -8.44 -19.31 -10.52
N ASN A 311 -9.18 -20.30 -11.04
CA ASN A 311 -10.42 -20.76 -10.43
C ASN A 311 -10.19 -21.35 -9.03
N GLU A 312 -9.08 -22.05 -8.83
CA GLU A 312 -8.75 -22.62 -7.51
C GLU A 312 -8.38 -21.53 -6.51
N LEU A 313 -7.58 -20.53 -6.90
CA LEU A 313 -7.28 -19.38 -6.04
C LEU A 313 -8.54 -18.61 -5.63
N ILE A 314 -9.51 -18.45 -6.55
CA ILE A 314 -10.80 -17.81 -6.27
C ILE A 314 -11.61 -18.67 -5.27
N ALA A 315 -11.67 -19.99 -5.49
CA ALA A 315 -12.38 -20.92 -4.60
C ALA A 315 -11.79 -20.96 -3.18
N LEU A 316 -10.49 -20.64 -3.04
CA LEU A 316 -9.80 -20.53 -1.75
C LEU A 316 -9.94 -19.13 -1.10
N ASP A 317 -10.76 -18.23 -1.66
CA ASP A 317 -10.92 -16.83 -1.22
C ASP A 317 -9.58 -16.09 -1.09
N PHE A 318 -8.65 -16.35 -2.01
CA PHE A 318 -7.30 -15.83 -1.98
C PHE A 318 -7.25 -14.37 -2.45
N THR A 319 -6.54 -13.52 -1.73
CA THR A 319 -6.36 -12.11 -2.08
C THR A 319 -5.03 -11.89 -2.77
N ILE A 320 -5.04 -11.09 -3.84
CA ILE A 320 -3.82 -10.61 -4.49
C ILE A 320 -3.69 -9.11 -4.24
N ASP A 321 -2.59 -8.72 -3.57
CA ASP A 321 -2.18 -7.34 -3.39
C ASP A 321 -0.98 -7.06 -4.32
N PRO A 322 -1.23 -6.53 -5.54
CA PRO A 322 -0.22 -6.59 -6.59
C PRO A 322 0.93 -5.62 -6.40
N THR A 323 0.71 -4.46 -5.80
CA THR A 323 1.73 -3.41 -5.67
C THR A 323 2.42 -3.08 -7.01
N LEU A 324 1.63 -2.90 -8.06
CA LEU A 324 2.15 -2.62 -9.41
C LEU A 324 3.11 -1.42 -9.41
N THR A 325 2.79 -0.41 -8.59
CA THR A 325 3.54 0.85 -8.56
C THR A 325 5.00 0.67 -8.19
N ILE A 326 5.32 -0.24 -7.24
CA ILE A 326 6.72 -0.42 -6.80
C ILE A 326 7.59 -1.01 -7.93
N TYR A 327 7.02 -1.87 -8.78
CA TYR A 327 7.74 -2.46 -9.90
C TYR A 327 7.68 -1.61 -11.19
N GLU A 328 6.96 -0.49 -11.19
CA GLU A 328 6.90 0.40 -12.36
C GLU A 328 8.29 0.92 -12.75
N ALA A 329 9.17 1.19 -11.78
CA ALA A 329 10.54 1.58 -12.05
C ALA A 329 11.31 0.56 -12.88
N ASN A 330 10.95 -0.71 -12.80
CA ASN A 330 11.60 -1.78 -13.56
C ASN A 330 11.28 -1.72 -15.07
N ARG A 331 10.15 -1.13 -15.45
CA ARG A 331 9.76 -0.95 -16.84
C ARG A 331 9.90 0.48 -17.36
N ASP A 332 9.81 1.49 -16.48
CA ASP A 332 9.76 2.90 -16.84
C ASP A 332 10.63 3.76 -15.91
N PHE A 333 11.87 3.34 -15.68
CA PHE A 333 12.79 3.93 -14.71
C PHE A 333 12.98 5.44 -14.86
N MET A 334 13.24 5.91 -16.09
CA MET A 334 13.49 7.33 -16.33
C MET A 334 12.29 8.21 -16.05
N ARG A 335 11.08 7.69 -16.22
CA ARG A 335 9.84 8.36 -15.84
C ARG A 335 9.73 8.47 -14.34
N VAL A 336 9.80 7.35 -13.62
CA VAL A 336 9.61 7.29 -12.16
C VAL A 336 10.59 8.19 -11.41
N ARG A 337 11.85 8.23 -11.84
CA ARG A 337 12.87 9.10 -11.25
C ARG A 337 12.61 10.59 -11.49
N ARG A 338 11.81 10.95 -12.49
CA ARG A 338 11.51 12.33 -12.88
C ARG A 338 10.10 12.76 -12.55
N ASP A 339 9.38 12.02 -11.73
CA ASP A 339 8.06 12.40 -11.29
C ASP A 339 8.10 13.78 -10.61
N GLU A 340 7.16 14.64 -10.97
CA GLU A 340 7.18 16.08 -10.67
C GLU A 340 7.13 16.41 -9.17
N TRP A 341 6.64 15.48 -8.33
CA TRP A 341 6.54 15.69 -6.90
C TRP A 341 7.85 15.50 -6.12
N HIS A 342 8.89 14.93 -6.72
CA HIS A 342 10.13 14.65 -5.98
C HIS A 342 10.77 15.88 -5.37
N ASP A 343 10.77 17.01 -6.09
CA ASP A 343 11.43 18.21 -5.60
C ASP A 343 10.77 18.81 -4.35
N GLU A 344 9.44 18.68 -4.22
CA GLU A 344 8.71 19.30 -3.12
C GLU A 344 8.39 18.33 -1.97
N TYR A 345 8.29 17.04 -2.26
CA TYR A 345 7.74 16.06 -1.31
C TYR A 345 8.72 14.97 -0.90
N THR A 346 9.88 14.81 -1.54
CA THR A 346 10.86 13.78 -1.19
C THR A 346 11.94 14.34 -0.26
N LEU A 347 12.12 13.71 0.91
CA LEU A 347 13.21 14.06 1.81
C LEU A 347 14.58 13.76 1.18
N PRO A 348 15.63 14.56 1.44
CA PRO A 348 16.98 14.28 0.96
C PRO A 348 17.52 12.91 1.40
N SER A 349 17.20 12.47 2.62
CA SER A 349 17.54 11.15 3.14
C SER A 349 16.91 10.02 2.31
N LEU A 350 15.63 10.16 1.99
CA LEU A 350 14.92 9.20 1.15
C LEU A 350 15.44 9.19 -0.29
N TRP A 351 15.78 10.37 -0.83
CA TRP A 351 16.41 10.47 -2.15
C TRP A 351 17.78 9.78 -2.18
N GLU A 352 18.58 9.96 -1.13
CA GLU A 352 19.87 9.28 -0.99
C GLU A 352 19.71 7.75 -0.92
N PHE A 353 18.69 7.28 -0.20
CA PHE A 353 18.34 5.85 -0.16
C PHE A 353 17.98 5.28 -1.54
N PHE A 354 17.39 6.10 -2.42
CA PHE A 354 17.06 5.70 -3.80
C PHE A 354 18.25 5.72 -4.75
N ARG A 355 19.41 6.26 -4.35
CA ARG A 355 20.58 6.33 -5.25
C ARG A 355 21.07 4.91 -5.61
N PRO A 356 21.55 4.73 -6.87
CA PRO A 356 22.12 3.46 -7.30
C PRO A 356 23.21 2.97 -6.36
N ASN A 357 23.00 1.83 -5.74
CA ASN A 357 23.92 1.20 -4.83
C ASN A 357 23.77 -0.32 -4.90
N ARG A 358 24.87 -1.06 -5.08
CA ARG A 358 24.85 -2.53 -5.17
C ARG A 358 24.40 -3.25 -3.91
N GLN A 359 24.43 -2.56 -2.76
CA GLN A 359 24.11 -3.11 -1.43
C GLN A 359 22.76 -2.64 -0.89
N ALA A 360 22.11 -1.65 -1.55
CA ALA A 360 20.88 -1.06 -1.06
C ALA A 360 19.67 -1.55 -1.87
N HIS A 361 18.63 -1.94 -1.16
CA HIS A 361 17.35 -2.34 -1.76
C HIS A 361 16.58 -1.16 -2.41
N GLY A 362 17.04 0.07 -2.19
CA GLY A 362 16.40 1.28 -2.72
C GLY A 362 16.54 1.49 -4.22
N SER A 363 17.53 0.86 -4.86
CA SER A 363 17.78 0.99 -6.30
C SER A 363 18.67 -0.12 -6.82
N HIS A 364 18.20 -0.92 -7.78
CA HIS A 364 18.90 -2.11 -8.28
C HIS A 364 18.94 -2.23 -9.82
N TRP A 365 18.35 -1.30 -10.57
CA TRP A 365 18.22 -1.38 -12.05
C TRP A 365 19.17 -0.49 -12.84
N PHE A 366 20.10 0.18 -12.20
CA PHE A 366 20.95 1.20 -12.83
C PHE A 366 21.91 0.68 -13.91
N ASN A 367 22.15 -0.62 -14.00
CA ASN A 367 22.93 -1.25 -15.05
C ASN A 367 22.08 -2.04 -16.05
N TRP A 368 20.76 -1.91 -16.01
CA TRP A 368 19.90 -2.66 -16.90
C TRP A 368 20.04 -2.20 -18.34
N THR A 369 19.89 -3.16 -19.23
CA THR A 369 19.89 -2.94 -20.68
C THR A 369 18.48 -2.64 -21.18
N THR A 370 18.39 -2.18 -22.42
CA THR A 370 17.10 -2.04 -23.10
C THR A 370 16.32 -3.36 -23.12
N GLU A 371 17.00 -4.49 -23.23
CA GLU A 371 16.36 -5.82 -23.19
C GLU A 371 15.71 -6.10 -21.83
N ASP A 372 16.37 -5.76 -20.72
CA ASP A 372 15.79 -5.94 -19.38
C ASP A 372 14.51 -5.12 -19.22
N GLU A 373 14.48 -3.88 -19.67
CA GLU A 373 13.27 -3.04 -19.64
C GLU A 373 12.16 -3.60 -20.55
N ILE A 374 12.49 -4.12 -21.74
CA ILE A 374 11.52 -4.75 -22.64
C ILE A 374 10.92 -6.00 -21.99
N GLU A 375 11.74 -6.83 -21.36
CA GLU A 375 11.27 -8.02 -20.66
C GLU A 375 10.33 -7.64 -19.49
N TRP A 376 10.65 -6.59 -18.76
CA TRP A 376 9.76 -6.09 -17.71
C TRP A 376 8.43 -5.53 -18.26
N LYS A 377 8.44 -4.84 -19.40
CA LYS A 377 7.20 -4.40 -20.09
C LYS A 377 6.33 -5.59 -20.52
N ASN A 378 6.96 -6.66 -21.02
CA ASN A 378 6.27 -7.90 -21.36
C ASN A 378 5.72 -8.62 -20.13
N ASN A 379 6.51 -8.69 -19.05
CA ASN A 379 6.12 -9.24 -17.77
C ASN A 379 4.88 -8.53 -17.22
N TYR A 380 4.87 -7.20 -17.22
CA TYR A 380 3.73 -6.38 -16.80
C TYR A 380 2.46 -6.68 -17.58
N ARG A 381 2.54 -6.83 -18.88
CA ARG A 381 1.39 -7.13 -19.73
C ARG A 381 0.70 -8.44 -19.31
N LEU A 382 1.47 -9.49 -19.08
CA LEU A 382 0.94 -10.78 -18.67
C LEU A 382 0.39 -10.72 -17.23
N TRP A 383 1.11 -10.07 -16.35
CA TRP A 383 0.67 -9.87 -14.96
C TRP A 383 -0.63 -9.07 -14.86
N MET A 384 -0.72 -7.93 -15.55
CA MET A 384 -1.95 -7.13 -15.63
C MET A 384 -3.12 -7.91 -16.25
N THR A 385 -2.85 -8.73 -17.28
CA THR A 385 -3.88 -9.62 -17.87
C THR A 385 -4.40 -10.60 -16.82
N PHE A 386 -3.51 -11.19 -16.00
CA PHE A 386 -3.92 -12.10 -14.94
C PHE A 386 -4.78 -11.40 -13.90
N LEU A 387 -4.37 -10.22 -13.44
CA LEU A 387 -5.08 -9.45 -12.43
C LEU A 387 -6.50 -9.06 -12.88
N ASN A 388 -6.61 -8.57 -14.12
CA ASN A 388 -7.90 -8.18 -14.67
C ASN A 388 -8.84 -9.38 -14.82
N GLU A 389 -8.34 -10.50 -15.32
CA GLU A 389 -9.14 -11.72 -15.46
C GLU A 389 -9.51 -12.31 -14.09
N TYR A 390 -8.60 -12.28 -13.11
CA TYR A 390 -8.84 -12.72 -11.75
C TYR A 390 -9.99 -11.91 -11.11
N LYS A 391 -9.92 -10.59 -11.21
CA LYS A 391 -10.97 -9.68 -10.74
C LYS A 391 -12.30 -9.93 -11.48
N ASN A 392 -12.30 -10.10 -12.81
CA ASN A 392 -13.51 -10.33 -13.62
C ASN A 392 -14.25 -11.60 -13.23
N ARG A 393 -13.53 -12.60 -12.72
CA ARG A 393 -14.10 -13.87 -12.22
C ARG A 393 -14.49 -13.82 -10.75
N GLY A 394 -14.40 -12.67 -10.09
CA GLY A 394 -14.76 -12.49 -8.69
C GLY A 394 -13.61 -12.64 -7.69
N GLY A 395 -12.37 -12.83 -8.15
CA GLY A 395 -11.19 -12.84 -7.31
C GLY A 395 -10.96 -11.48 -6.64
N ARG A 396 -10.40 -11.48 -5.42
CA ARG A 396 -10.12 -10.26 -4.66
C ARG A 396 -8.75 -9.70 -5.04
N VAL A 397 -8.75 -8.50 -5.65
CA VAL A 397 -7.56 -7.69 -5.88
C VAL A 397 -7.65 -6.43 -5.05
N THR A 398 -6.62 -6.13 -4.28
CA THR A 398 -6.53 -4.95 -3.42
C THR A 398 -5.59 -3.89 -4.01
N CYS A 399 -5.42 -2.79 -3.32
CA CYS A 399 -4.54 -1.69 -3.70
C CYS A 399 -3.51 -1.46 -2.60
N GLY A 400 -2.24 -1.74 -2.89
CA GLY A 400 -1.10 -1.54 -2.01
C GLY A 400 0.03 -0.83 -2.72
N SER A 401 0.73 0.09 -2.06
CA SER A 401 1.74 0.92 -2.71
C SER A 401 3.16 0.39 -2.60
N ASP A 402 3.51 -0.24 -1.49
CA ASP A 402 4.89 -0.60 -1.12
C ASP A 402 5.86 0.60 -1.27
N ALA A 403 5.35 1.81 -0.96
CA ALA A 403 6.10 3.05 -1.12
C ALA A 403 7.23 3.19 -0.09
N GLY A 404 8.22 4.04 -0.40
CA GLY A 404 9.45 4.20 0.36
C GLY A 404 10.65 3.53 -0.28
N TYR A 405 10.49 2.93 -1.46
CA TYR A 405 11.53 2.28 -2.27
C TYR A 405 11.45 2.77 -3.72
N MET A 406 12.53 2.62 -4.46
CA MET A 406 12.57 2.75 -5.92
C MET A 406 11.87 4.01 -6.47
N TYR A 407 12.17 5.17 -5.89
CA TYR A 407 11.59 6.47 -6.25
C TYR A 407 10.05 6.55 -6.09
N LYS A 408 9.44 5.64 -5.31
CA LYS A 408 8.04 5.75 -4.94
C LYS A 408 7.90 6.33 -3.54
N ILE A 409 7.16 7.43 -3.41
CA ILE A 409 6.91 8.08 -2.13
C ILE A 409 5.48 7.83 -1.66
N TYR A 410 5.30 7.89 -0.36
CA TYR A 410 4.03 7.63 0.33
C TYR A 410 2.91 8.51 -0.21
N GLY A 411 1.71 8.02 -0.30
CA GLY A 411 0.56 8.71 -0.88
C GLY A 411 0.60 8.80 -2.41
N PHE A 412 1.63 9.42 -2.99
CA PHE A 412 1.77 9.51 -4.45
C PHE A 412 1.87 8.13 -5.12
N GLY A 413 2.66 7.22 -4.56
CA GLY A 413 2.75 5.83 -5.03
C GLY A 413 1.40 5.13 -5.00
N TYR A 414 0.57 5.41 -4.01
CA TYR A 414 -0.76 4.84 -3.90
C TYR A 414 -1.71 5.34 -5.01
N ILE A 415 -1.73 6.64 -5.30
CA ILE A 415 -2.53 7.15 -6.42
C ILE A 415 -2.03 6.57 -7.75
N ARG A 416 -0.71 6.35 -7.87
CA ARG A 416 -0.17 5.68 -9.05
C ARG A 416 -0.64 4.22 -9.19
N GLU A 417 -0.83 3.51 -8.08
CA GLU A 417 -1.42 2.15 -8.10
C GLU A 417 -2.84 2.16 -8.69
N LEU A 418 -3.66 3.18 -8.37
CA LEU A 418 -5.00 3.34 -8.97
C LEU A 418 -4.91 3.46 -10.50
N GLU A 419 -3.98 4.28 -11.02
CA GLU A 419 -3.77 4.42 -12.46
C GLU A 419 -3.30 3.11 -13.10
N LEU A 420 -2.43 2.35 -12.43
CA LEU A 420 -1.90 1.08 -12.93
C LEU A 420 -2.96 -0.04 -12.92
N LEU A 421 -3.86 -0.06 -11.94
CA LEU A 421 -5.02 -0.95 -11.98
C LEU A 421 -5.95 -0.61 -13.14
N GLN A 422 -6.16 0.69 -13.42
CA GLN A 422 -6.92 1.09 -14.61
C GLN A 422 -6.18 0.70 -15.91
N GLU A 423 -4.86 0.85 -15.98
CA GLU A 423 -4.03 0.37 -17.09
C GLU A 423 -4.18 -1.15 -17.31
N ALA A 424 -4.33 -1.90 -16.20
CA ALA A 424 -4.58 -3.34 -16.23
C ALA A 424 -5.97 -3.73 -16.79
N GLY A 425 -6.86 -2.76 -16.99
CA GLY A 425 -8.20 -2.96 -17.56
C GLY A 425 -9.35 -2.88 -16.56
N PHE A 426 -9.09 -2.46 -15.32
CA PHE A 426 -10.16 -2.21 -14.35
C PHE A 426 -10.95 -0.97 -14.73
N HIS A 427 -12.28 -1.04 -14.67
CA HIS A 427 -13.13 0.14 -14.75
C HIS A 427 -12.86 1.05 -13.54
N PRO A 428 -12.94 2.41 -13.66
CA PRO A 428 -12.67 3.30 -12.53
C PRO A 428 -13.43 2.96 -11.23
N LEU A 429 -14.70 2.55 -11.31
CA LEU A 429 -15.45 2.10 -10.15
C LEU A 429 -14.90 0.81 -9.52
N GLU A 430 -14.33 -0.09 -10.33
CA GLU A 430 -13.68 -1.30 -9.84
C GLU A 430 -12.34 -0.98 -9.17
N VAL A 431 -11.62 0.04 -9.69
CA VAL A 431 -10.40 0.56 -9.05
C VAL A 431 -10.73 1.11 -7.67
N ILE A 432 -11.75 1.98 -7.55
CA ILE A 432 -12.20 2.50 -6.24
C ILE A 432 -12.62 1.36 -5.31
N ARG A 433 -13.33 0.36 -5.81
CA ARG A 433 -13.71 -0.82 -5.02
C ARG A 433 -12.49 -1.61 -4.53
N SER A 434 -11.44 -1.77 -5.35
CA SER A 434 -10.16 -2.39 -4.96
C SER A 434 -9.44 -1.57 -3.89
N ALA A 435 -9.47 -0.26 -4.02
CA ALA A 435 -8.84 0.71 -3.12
C ALA A 435 -9.57 0.90 -1.78
N THR A 436 -10.78 0.37 -1.63
CA THR A 436 -11.64 0.58 -0.46
C THR A 436 -12.24 -0.74 0.04
N LEU A 437 -13.36 -1.19 -0.51
CA LEU A 437 -14.10 -2.37 -0.05
C LEU A 437 -13.23 -3.65 -0.07
N LYS A 438 -12.45 -3.88 -1.14
CA LYS A 438 -11.65 -5.11 -1.25
C LYS A 438 -10.51 -5.14 -0.23
N GLY A 439 -9.93 -4.00 0.09
CA GLY A 439 -8.99 -3.85 1.21
C GLY A 439 -9.67 -4.16 2.56
N ALA A 440 -10.85 -3.58 2.81
CA ALA A 440 -11.63 -3.83 4.02
C ALA A 440 -12.02 -5.31 4.18
N GLU A 441 -12.46 -5.98 3.09
CA GLU A 441 -12.75 -7.42 3.08
C GLU A 441 -11.49 -8.24 3.43
N ALA A 442 -10.34 -7.91 2.83
CA ALA A 442 -9.09 -8.61 3.08
C ALA A 442 -8.60 -8.47 4.53
N LEU A 443 -8.89 -7.33 5.18
CA LEU A 443 -8.59 -7.05 6.58
C LEU A 443 -9.65 -7.56 7.56
N SER A 444 -10.79 -8.09 7.07
CA SER A 444 -11.96 -8.47 7.90
C SER A 444 -12.61 -7.26 8.60
N LEU A 445 -12.56 -6.09 7.98
CA LEU A 445 -13.12 -4.83 8.48
C LEU A 445 -14.30 -4.30 7.62
N ALA A 446 -14.82 -5.10 6.68
CA ALA A 446 -15.83 -4.64 5.73
C ALA A 446 -17.16 -4.22 6.36
N ASP A 447 -17.44 -4.66 7.58
CA ASP A 447 -18.58 -4.23 8.40
C ASP A 447 -18.36 -2.84 9.04
N GLN A 448 -17.12 -2.35 9.08
CA GLN A 448 -16.75 -1.07 9.71
C GLN A 448 -16.35 0.02 8.71
N ILE A 449 -15.64 -0.34 7.63
CA ILE A 449 -15.05 0.59 6.67
C ILE A 449 -15.17 0.05 5.23
N GLY A 450 -14.66 0.80 4.26
CA GLY A 450 -14.52 0.38 2.86
C GLY A 450 -15.68 0.77 1.94
N THR A 451 -16.81 1.16 2.51
CA THR A 451 -17.96 1.74 1.77
C THR A 451 -18.58 2.88 2.58
N VAL A 452 -19.28 3.78 1.89
CA VAL A 452 -20.06 4.86 2.53
C VAL A 452 -21.47 4.34 2.76
N GLU A 453 -21.70 3.77 3.95
CA GLU A 453 -22.98 3.17 4.36
C GLU A 453 -23.33 3.59 5.79
N VAL A 454 -24.63 3.71 6.08
CA VAL A 454 -25.13 4.03 7.42
C VAL A 454 -24.67 2.98 8.43
N GLY A 455 -24.14 3.45 9.56
CA GLY A 455 -23.60 2.62 10.64
C GLY A 455 -22.09 2.39 10.57
N LYS A 456 -21.45 2.55 9.42
CA LYS A 456 -19.99 2.43 9.26
C LYS A 456 -19.25 3.65 9.80
N LEU A 457 -17.96 3.49 10.03
CA LEU A 457 -17.09 4.59 10.44
C LEU A 457 -17.05 5.66 9.36
N ALA A 458 -17.00 6.91 9.78
CA ALA A 458 -16.88 8.05 8.88
C ALA A 458 -15.42 8.23 8.46
N ASP A 459 -14.96 7.31 7.61
CA ASP A 459 -13.69 7.36 6.91
C ASP A 459 -13.99 7.74 5.46
N LEU A 460 -13.75 9.00 5.08
CA LEU A 460 -14.18 9.58 3.81
C LEU A 460 -13.07 10.40 3.15
N VAL A 461 -13.14 10.49 1.83
CA VAL A 461 -12.31 11.37 1.00
C VAL A 461 -13.23 12.34 0.26
N ILE A 462 -12.90 13.63 0.32
CA ILE A 462 -13.65 14.67 -0.39
C ILE A 462 -12.73 15.32 -1.42
N VAL A 463 -13.17 15.33 -2.68
CA VAL A 463 -12.42 15.89 -3.81
C VAL A 463 -13.30 16.81 -4.66
N GLU A 464 -12.71 17.87 -5.20
CA GLU A 464 -13.42 18.87 -6.01
C GLU A 464 -13.68 18.39 -7.44
N GLU A 465 -12.78 17.57 -7.98
CA GLU A 465 -12.83 17.07 -9.35
C GLU A 465 -13.29 15.62 -9.41
N ASN A 466 -13.87 15.20 -10.53
CA ASN A 466 -14.36 13.83 -10.70
C ASN A 466 -13.20 12.81 -10.84
N PRO A 467 -12.93 11.99 -9.81
CA PRO A 467 -11.82 11.04 -9.84
C PRO A 467 -12.07 9.86 -10.80
N LEU A 468 -13.33 9.57 -11.14
CA LEU A 468 -13.65 8.49 -12.09
C LEU A 468 -13.30 8.85 -13.53
N GLN A 469 -13.20 10.16 -13.83
CA GLN A 469 -12.74 10.62 -15.14
C GLN A 469 -11.22 10.69 -15.22
N ASN A 470 -10.55 10.97 -14.07
CA ASN A 470 -9.12 11.16 -14.05
C ASN A 470 -8.56 10.99 -12.63
N PHE A 471 -7.94 9.85 -12.33
CA PHE A 471 -7.30 9.62 -11.03
C PHE A 471 -6.17 10.61 -10.69
N LYS A 472 -5.57 11.28 -11.70
CA LYS A 472 -4.53 12.29 -11.44
C LYS A 472 -5.02 13.46 -10.60
N VAL A 473 -6.34 13.70 -10.56
CA VAL A 473 -6.92 14.73 -9.67
C VAL A 473 -6.78 14.40 -8.18
N LEU A 474 -6.37 13.17 -7.84
CA LEU A 474 -6.13 12.74 -6.45
C LEU A 474 -4.70 13.02 -5.97
N TYR A 475 -3.75 13.26 -6.87
CA TYR A 475 -2.39 13.61 -6.46
C TYR A 475 -2.36 14.91 -5.67
N GLY A 476 -1.48 15.00 -4.66
CA GLY A 476 -1.27 16.22 -3.90
C GLY A 476 -0.82 17.42 -4.75
N THR A 477 -0.19 17.16 -5.89
CA THR A 477 0.15 18.16 -6.92
C THR A 477 -1.02 18.54 -7.80
N GLY A 478 -2.14 17.79 -7.76
CA GLY A 478 -3.28 17.95 -8.67
C GLY A 478 -2.96 17.51 -10.11
N ALA A 479 -3.91 17.74 -11.00
CA ALA A 479 -3.78 17.51 -12.44
C ALA A 479 -3.64 18.85 -13.19
N ILE A 480 -2.86 18.84 -14.28
CA ILE A 480 -2.73 19.99 -15.16
C ILE A 480 -3.93 20.03 -16.10
N LYS A 481 -4.58 21.19 -16.15
CA LYS A 481 -5.67 21.53 -17.09
C LYS A 481 -5.41 22.86 -17.79
N VAL A 482 -6.05 23.08 -18.91
CA VAL A 482 -6.17 24.39 -19.54
C VAL A 482 -7.59 24.89 -19.27
N ASN A 483 -7.71 26.06 -18.67
CA ASN A 483 -9.00 26.67 -18.36
C ASN A 483 -9.62 27.37 -19.61
N GLU A 484 -10.84 27.91 -19.46
CA GLU A 484 -11.54 28.60 -20.54
C GLU A 484 -10.80 29.86 -21.06
N SER A 485 -9.94 30.46 -20.22
CA SER A 485 -9.07 31.58 -20.58
C SER A 485 -7.77 31.14 -21.29
N ASN A 486 -7.63 29.85 -21.61
CA ASN A 486 -6.42 29.26 -22.20
C ASN A 486 -5.17 29.36 -21.29
N GLU A 487 -5.37 29.38 -19.98
CA GLU A 487 -4.29 29.39 -19.00
C GLU A 487 -4.07 27.97 -18.43
N VAL A 488 -2.80 27.61 -18.21
CA VAL A 488 -2.43 26.37 -17.54
C VAL A 488 -2.72 26.50 -16.05
N VAL A 489 -3.61 25.65 -15.53
CA VAL A 489 -3.97 25.61 -14.11
C VAL A 489 -3.77 24.21 -13.54
N ARG A 490 -3.53 24.13 -12.23
CA ARG A 490 -3.59 22.87 -11.50
C ARG A 490 -4.92 22.76 -10.76
N VAL A 491 -5.57 21.62 -10.91
CA VAL A 491 -6.88 21.35 -10.30
C VAL A 491 -6.81 20.04 -9.52
N GLY A 492 -7.65 19.91 -8.49
CA GLY A 492 -7.74 18.71 -7.68
C GLY A 492 -6.79 18.72 -6.48
N GLY A 493 -6.25 17.57 -6.17
CA GLY A 493 -5.81 17.20 -4.85
C GLY A 493 -7.00 16.84 -3.97
N VAL A 494 -6.78 15.99 -2.97
CA VAL A 494 -7.77 15.73 -1.93
C VAL A 494 -8.00 17.03 -1.17
N LYS A 495 -9.27 17.39 -0.95
CA LYS A 495 -9.64 18.58 -0.17
C LYS A 495 -9.67 18.26 1.32
N TYR A 496 -10.47 17.25 1.67
CA TYR A 496 -10.56 16.78 3.04
C TYR A 496 -10.43 15.25 3.08
N THR A 497 -9.69 14.80 4.07
CA THR A 497 -9.69 13.41 4.51
C THR A 497 -10.38 13.36 5.86
N ILE A 498 -11.42 12.54 5.97
CA ILE A 498 -12.12 12.33 7.24
C ILE A 498 -11.76 10.92 7.72
N LYS A 499 -11.22 10.82 8.93
CA LYS A 499 -10.94 9.54 9.60
C LYS A 499 -11.58 9.56 10.98
N ASP A 500 -12.40 8.56 11.27
CA ASP A 500 -13.18 8.47 12.51
C ASP A 500 -13.97 9.77 12.81
N GLY A 501 -14.52 10.43 11.78
CA GLY A 501 -15.27 11.68 11.92
C GLY A 501 -14.40 12.94 12.17
N ILE A 502 -13.07 12.80 12.19
CA ILE A 502 -12.13 13.92 12.28
C ILE A 502 -11.78 14.40 10.89
N ILE A 503 -11.95 15.69 10.64
CA ILE A 503 -11.72 16.33 9.35
C ILE A 503 -10.29 16.82 9.27
N TYR A 504 -9.50 16.28 8.36
CA TYR A 504 -8.16 16.77 8.03
C TYR A 504 -8.21 17.55 6.72
N ASP A 505 -7.71 18.79 6.74
CA ASP A 505 -7.44 19.56 5.53
C ASP A 505 -6.20 18.98 4.84
N ALA A 506 -6.42 18.24 3.75
CA ALA A 506 -5.35 17.52 3.08
C ALA A 506 -4.29 18.46 2.50
N LYS A 507 -4.70 19.65 2.01
CA LYS A 507 -3.76 20.63 1.46
C LYS A 507 -2.83 21.17 2.54
N LYS A 508 -3.34 21.44 3.76
CA LYS A 508 -2.51 21.85 4.89
C LYS A 508 -1.52 20.76 5.33
N LEU A 509 -1.94 19.49 5.36
CA LEU A 509 -1.04 18.39 5.67
C LEU A 509 0.11 18.30 4.65
N LEU A 510 -0.20 18.47 3.37
CA LEU A 510 0.81 18.46 2.30
C LEU A 510 1.70 19.71 2.33
N ASP A 511 1.18 20.88 2.75
CA ASP A 511 1.99 22.09 2.98
C ASP A 511 3.00 21.87 4.13
N ASP A 512 2.59 21.17 5.19
CA ASP A 512 3.50 20.78 6.26
C ASP A 512 4.61 19.86 5.76
N VAL A 513 4.26 18.85 4.93
CA VAL A 513 5.26 17.99 4.30
C VAL A 513 6.25 18.81 3.46
N ARG A 514 5.76 19.73 2.62
CA ARG A 514 6.63 20.61 1.83
C ARG A 514 7.57 21.46 2.71
N ARG A 515 7.06 21.92 3.87
CA ARG A 515 7.89 22.64 4.85
C ARG A 515 8.97 21.72 5.43
N MET A 516 8.62 20.50 5.87
CA MET A 516 9.58 19.51 6.37
C MET A 516 10.68 19.21 5.35
N VAL A 517 10.31 19.05 4.08
CA VAL A 517 11.26 18.78 2.99
C VAL A 517 12.19 20.00 2.77
N ARG A 518 11.66 21.23 2.75
CA ARG A 518 12.49 22.45 2.64
C ARG A 518 13.49 22.54 3.77
N GLU A 519 13.06 22.42 5.01
CA GLU A 519 13.93 22.47 6.20
C GLU A 519 15.02 21.38 6.14
N ALA A 520 14.66 20.16 5.70
CA ALA A 520 15.62 19.08 5.52
C ALA A 520 16.63 19.39 4.39
N LYS A 521 16.20 19.98 3.28
CA LYS A 521 17.07 20.42 2.18
C LYS A 521 18.04 21.52 2.63
N GLU A 522 17.55 22.54 3.33
CA GLU A 522 18.37 23.62 3.89
C GLU A 522 19.46 23.07 4.82
N LYS A 523 19.06 22.18 5.75
CA LYS A 523 20.00 21.52 6.67
C LYS A 523 21.04 20.67 5.95
N ALA A 524 20.68 20.03 4.84
CA ALA A 524 21.57 19.22 4.02
C ALA A 524 22.40 20.05 3.00
N GLY A 525 22.14 21.34 2.86
CA GLY A 525 22.78 22.19 1.85
C GLY A 525 22.42 21.85 0.40
N VAL A 526 21.21 21.32 0.18
CA VAL A 526 20.73 20.82 -1.12
C VAL A 526 19.63 21.74 -1.64
N THR A 527 19.75 22.20 -2.89
CA THR A 527 18.70 23.01 -3.53
C THR A 527 17.75 22.17 -4.39
N GLN A 528 18.29 21.19 -5.14
CA GLN A 528 17.51 20.31 -6.01
C GLN A 528 17.99 18.86 -5.89
N LEU A 529 17.06 17.92 -5.74
CA LEU A 529 17.37 16.49 -5.55
C LEU A 529 17.99 15.84 -6.79
N LEU A 530 17.50 16.19 -7.98
CA LEU A 530 18.03 15.65 -9.24
C LEU A 530 19.51 15.98 -9.47
N GLN A 531 20.03 17.06 -8.90
CA GLN A 531 21.45 17.44 -9.00
C GLN A 531 22.37 16.53 -8.17
N LEU A 532 21.87 15.94 -7.08
CA LEU A 532 22.65 15.01 -6.24
C LEU A 532 23.09 13.75 -6.99
N SER A 533 22.43 13.41 -8.09
CA SER A 533 22.67 12.16 -8.83
C SER A 533 23.79 12.23 -9.87
N THR A 534 24.40 13.41 -10.09
CA THR A 534 25.40 13.64 -11.14
C THR A 534 26.79 13.97 -10.62
N SER A 535 26.99 14.10 -9.32
CA SER A 535 28.33 14.28 -8.76
C SER A 535 29.04 12.93 -8.70
N PRO A 536 30.16 12.72 -9.40
CA PRO A 536 31.02 11.59 -9.14
C PRO A 536 31.68 11.80 -7.78
N ASN A 537 31.55 10.84 -6.86
CA ASN A 537 32.47 10.72 -5.73
C ASN A 537 33.72 10.03 -6.19
#